data_4d72cc0d623ab9020adfcadab54d6b4e
#
_entry.id   4d72cc0d623ab9020adfcadab54d6b4e
#
_cell.length_a   1.000
_cell.length_b   1.000
_cell.length_c   1.000
_cell.angle_alpha   90.00
_cell.angle_beta   90.00
_cell.angle_gamma   90.00
#
_symmetry.space_group_name_H-M   'P 1'
#
loop_
_entity.id
_entity.type
_entity.pdbx_description
1 polymer ?
#
loop_
_entity_poly.entity_id
_entity_poly.type
_entity_poly.pdbx_seq_one_letter_code
_entity_poly.pdbx_strand_id
1 'polypeptide(L)'
;MALNFERSQDYTLIRQIITHPAIWPHVSDDYTPKPEEWKPAENDSVWYVLVYDGGELLGLWTFIPETAICWKVHTCLLPCAWGYRSRIAARQMAEWIFANTACLRIITDVPEYNRHALKFAKDAGMHEFGYNAASYMKNGILHGQHLLGISKETQCQ
;
A
#
# COMPACT_ATOMS: atom_id res chain seq x y z
N MET A 1 4.69 -11.15 17.40
CA MET A 1 5.31 -10.09 16.59
C MET A 1 5.17 -8.75 17.30
N ALA A 2 6.24 -8.00 17.38
CA ALA A 2 6.26 -6.66 17.98
C ALA A 2 6.31 -5.61 16.86
N LEU A 3 5.16 -5.37 16.20
CA LEU A 3 5.06 -4.45 15.08
C LEU A 3 5.05 -3.00 15.56
N ASN A 4 5.84 -2.19 14.91
CA ASN A 4 5.90 -0.75 15.10
C ASN A 4 5.70 -0.04 13.77
N PHE A 5 4.83 0.96 13.75
CA PHE A 5 4.50 1.78 12.58
C PHE A 5 4.95 3.21 12.84
N GLU A 6 5.63 3.81 11.87
CA GLU A 6 6.03 5.21 11.97
C GLU A 6 5.93 5.92 10.63
N ARG A 7 5.41 7.14 10.64
CA ARG A 7 5.50 8.02 9.49
C ARG A 7 6.94 8.47 9.29
N SER A 8 7.43 8.38 8.07
CA SER A 8 8.81 8.76 7.75
C SER A 8 8.87 9.81 6.64
N GLN A 9 9.88 10.67 6.71
CA GLN A 9 10.31 11.59 5.66
C GLN A 9 11.76 11.29 5.23
N ASP A 10 12.28 10.12 5.56
CA ASP A 10 13.54 9.63 5.04
C ASP A 10 13.36 9.15 3.58
N TYR A 11 13.34 10.12 2.67
CA TYR A 11 13.06 9.85 1.24
C TYR A 11 14.12 8.97 0.58
N THR A 12 15.34 8.95 1.08
CA THR A 12 16.37 8.02 0.62
C THR A 12 16.00 6.58 0.94
N LEU A 13 15.62 6.30 2.17
CA LEU A 13 15.16 4.97 2.59
C LEU A 13 13.86 4.57 1.88
N ILE A 14 12.90 5.48 1.80
CA ILE A 14 11.62 5.27 1.11
C ILE A 14 11.87 4.86 -0.35
N ARG A 15 12.75 5.58 -1.05
CA ARG A 15 13.11 5.27 -2.42
C ARG A 15 13.78 3.89 -2.54
N GLN A 16 14.70 3.57 -1.65
CA GLN A 16 15.36 2.25 -1.62
C GLN A 16 14.37 1.10 -1.47
N ILE A 17 13.36 1.26 -0.63
CA ILE A 17 12.31 0.24 -0.43
C ILE A 17 11.45 0.11 -1.69
N ILE A 18 10.89 1.20 -2.20
CA ILE A 18 9.96 1.17 -3.34
C ILE A 18 10.65 0.68 -4.62
N THR A 19 11.90 1.08 -4.85
CA THR A 19 12.68 0.64 -6.02
C THR A 19 13.39 -0.70 -5.83
N HIS A 20 13.20 -1.37 -4.70
CA HIS A 20 13.78 -2.70 -4.47
C HIS A 20 13.38 -3.67 -5.59
N PRO A 21 14.30 -4.47 -6.14
CA PRO A 21 14.02 -5.36 -7.29
C PRO A 21 12.85 -6.32 -7.08
N ALA A 22 12.57 -6.71 -5.84
CA ALA A 22 11.42 -7.58 -5.52
C ALA A 22 10.09 -6.82 -5.39
N ILE A 23 10.11 -5.49 -5.30
CA ILE A 23 8.93 -4.63 -5.14
C ILE A 23 8.59 -3.89 -6.42
N TRP A 24 9.59 -3.28 -7.05
CA TRP A 24 9.42 -2.38 -8.19
C TRP A 24 8.55 -2.95 -9.33
N PRO A 25 8.71 -4.22 -9.77
CA PRO A 25 7.87 -4.78 -10.83
C PRO A 25 6.37 -4.81 -10.48
N HIS A 26 6.02 -4.81 -9.21
CA HIS A 26 4.65 -4.89 -8.73
C HIS A 26 3.99 -3.53 -8.48
N VAL A 27 4.77 -2.44 -8.46
CA VAL A 27 4.28 -1.08 -8.19
C VAL A 27 4.47 -0.13 -9.37
N SER A 28 5.11 -0.57 -10.43
CA SER A 28 5.38 0.21 -11.65
C SER A 28 4.56 -0.30 -12.82
N ASP A 29 4.20 0.60 -13.72
CA ASP A 29 3.56 0.32 -15.00
C ASP A 29 4.43 0.79 -16.17
N ASP A 30 3.93 0.70 -17.40
CA ASP A 30 4.71 1.05 -18.60
C ASP A 30 5.02 2.56 -18.69
N TYR A 31 4.30 3.40 -17.95
CA TYR A 31 4.49 4.86 -17.94
C TYR A 31 5.28 5.35 -16.73
N THR A 32 5.62 4.47 -15.80
CA THR A 32 6.47 4.81 -14.65
C THR A 32 7.90 5.05 -15.13
N PRO A 33 8.61 6.10 -14.67
CA PRO A 33 10.03 6.28 -14.96
C PRO A 33 10.86 5.06 -14.54
N LYS A 34 12.06 4.94 -15.06
CA LYS A 34 12.98 3.87 -14.62
C LYS A 34 13.31 4.03 -13.13
N PRO A 35 13.64 2.94 -12.42
CA PRO A 35 13.96 3.02 -10.98
C PRO A 35 15.03 4.04 -10.65
N GLU A 36 16.04 4.19 -11.54
CA GLU A 36 17.15 5.13 -11.36
C GLU A 36 16.71 6.59 -11.41
N GLU A 37 15.60 6.87 -12.10
CA GLU A 37 15.07 8.22 -12.33
C GLU A 37 13.89 8.55 -11.41
N TRP A 38 13.27 7.52 -10.84
CA TRP A 38 12.06 7.70 -10.00
C TRP A 38 12.40 8.30 -8.64
N LYS A 39 11.55 9.22 -8.19
CA LYS A 39 11.64 9.84 -6.87
C LYS A 39 10.31 9.81 -6.15
N PRO A 40 10.29 9.56 -4.83
CA PRO A 40 9.08 9.67 -4.04
C PRO A 40 8.58 11.11 -3.98
N ALA A 41 7.26 11.29 -3.87
CA ALA A 41 6.66 12.60 -3.64
C ALA A 41 7.08 13.14 -2.26
N GLU A 42 7.67 14.34 -2.25
CA GLU A 42 8.16 15.03 -1.04
C GLU A 42 7.17 16.13 -0.63
N ASN A 43 5.99 15.73 -0.17
CA ASN A 43 5.01 16.69 0.33
C ASN A 43 4.24 16.09 1.53
N ASP A 44 3.65 16.98 2.34
CA ASP A 44 3.00 16.60 3.59
C ASP A 44 1.68 15.84 3.41
N SER A 45 1.09 15.87 2.22
CA SER A 45 -0.16 15.14 1.96
C SER A 45 0.06 13.65 1.66
N VAL A 46 1.26 13.26 1.27
CA VAL A 46 1.62 11.84 1.08
C VAL A 46 2.26 11.30 2.35
N TRP A 47 1.73 10.20 2.84
CA TRP A 47 2.25 9.54 4.03
C TRP A 47 2.99 8.26 3.64
N TYR A 48 4.25 8.17 4.06
CA TYR A 48 5.03 6.94 3.99
C TYR A 48 5.12 6.36 5.41
N VAL A 49 4.53 5.20 5.62
CA VAL A 49 4.48 4.56 6.94
C VAL A 49 5.38 3.33 6.92
N LEU A 50 6.52 3.43 7.57
CA LEU A 50 7.44 2.32 7.77
C LEU A 50 6.88 1.32 8.78
N VAL A 51 7.17 0.05 8.57
CA VAL A 51 6.81 -1.01 9.51
C VAL A 51 8.02 -1.84 9.89
N TYR A 52 8.17 -2.06 11.20
CA TYR A 52 9.23 -2.87 11.80
C TYR A 52 8.63 -3.99 12.66
N ASP A 53 9.33 -5.11 12.72
CA ASP A 53 9.05 -6.19 13.66
C ASP A 53 10.30 -6.41 14.51
N GLY A 54 10.25 -6.00 15.79
CA GLY A 54 11.40 -6.13 16.70
C GLY A 54 12.67 -5.46 16.19
N GLY A 55 12.56 -4.35 15.47
CA GLY A 55 13.69 -3.62 14.87
C GLY A 55 14.05 -4.05 13.45
N GLU A 56 13.49 -5.15 12.94
CA GLU A 56 13.65 -5.57 11.54
C GLU A 56 12.69 -4.77 10.64
N LEU A 57 13.22 -4.09 9.63
CA LEU A 57 12.43 -3.36 8.65
C LEU A 57 11.69 -4.34 7.73
N LEU A 58 10.36 -4.27 7.73
CA LEU A 58 9.52 -5.09 6.87
C LEU A 58 9.13 -4.41 5.56
N GLY A 59 9.20 -3.09 5.48
CA GLY A 59 8.83 -2.30 4.32
C GLY A 59 8.03 -1.07 4.69
N LEU A 60 7.15 -0.63 3.78
CA LEU A 60 6.30 0.53 4.00
C LEU A 60 4.95 0.42 3.29
N TRP A 61 4.02 1.28 3.70
CA TRP A 61 2.82 1.63 2.95
C TRP A 61 2.86 3.10 2.59
N THR A 62 2.46 3.40 1.35
CA THR A 62 2.23 4.78 0.89
C THR A 62 0.75 5.07 0.97
N PHE A 63 0.37 6.16 1.63
CA PHE A 63 -1.01 6.64 1.71
C PHE A 63 -1.14 7.97 1.00
N ILE A 64 -2.12 8.07 0.10
CA ILE A 64 -2.43 9.28 -0.65
C ILE A 64 -3.88 9.65 -0.34
N PRO A 65 -4.13 10.73 0.41
CA PRO A 65 -5.50 11.20 0.66
C PRO A 65 -6.16 11.62 -0.67
N GLU A 66 -7.31 11.02 -0.97
CA GLU A 66 -8.19 11.45 -2.06
C GLU A 66 -9.23 12.44 -1.56
N THR A 67 -9.68 12.24 -0.33
CA THR A 67 -10.44 13.20 0.46
C THR A 67 -9.83 13.28 1.86
N ALA A 68 -10.34 14.14 2.71
CA ALA A 68 -9.86 14.24 4.09
C ALA A 68 -9.93 12.92 4.86
N ILE A 69 -10.89 12.05 4.51
CA ILE A 69 -11.20 10.82 5.26
C ILE A 69 -11.05 9.53 4.45
N CYS A 70 -10.86 9.60 3.13
CA CYS A 70 -10.67 8.44 2.26
C CYS A 70 -9.27 8.48 1.65
N TRP A 71 -8.44 7.51 2.01
CA TRP A 71 -7.04 7.47 1.62
C TRP A 71 -6.74 6.23 0.79
N LYS A 72 -6.04 6.42 -0.33
CA LYS A 72 -5.55 5.32 -1.16
C LYS A 72 -4.23 4.79 -0.63
N VAL A 73 -4.10 3.47 -0.55
CA VAL A 73 -2.89 2.79 -0.06
C VAL A 73 -2.17 2.03 -1.16
N HIS A 74 -0.85 2.07 -1.13
CA HIS A 74 0.04 1.20 -1.91
C HIS A 74 0.96 0.44 -0.96
N THR A 75 1.10 -0.87 -1.19
CA THR A 75 1.88 -1.77 -0.34
C THR A 75 3.25 -2.04 -0.94
N CYS A 76 4.30 -1.80 -0.17
CA CYS A 76 5.70 -2.04 -0.53
C CYS A 76 6.40 -2.82 0.59
N LEU A 77 6.10 -4.12 0.70
CA LEU A 77 6.69 -4.99 1.72
C LEU A 77 7.86 -5.79 1.14
N LEU A 78 8.96 -5.81 1.87
CA LEU A 78 10.16 -6.57 1.53
C LEU A 78 9.93 -8.08 1.62
N PRO A 79 10.71 -8.90 0.89
CA PRO A 79 10.53 -10.36 0.90
C PRO A 79 10.51 -11.01 2.29
N CYS A 80 11.28 -10.47 3.24
CA CYS A 80 11.30 -10.96 4.63
C CYS A 80 9.93 -10.88 5.33
N ALA A 81 9.05 -10.02 4.85
CA ALA A 81 7.71 -9.83 5.41
C ALA A 81 6.63 -10.69 4.74
N TRP A 82 6.92 -11.30 3.60
CA TRP A 82 5.88 -11.99 2.81
C TRP A 82 5.27 -13.19 3.54
N GLY A 83 4.01 -13.50 3.23
CA GLY A 83 3.24 -14.58 3.83
C GLY A 83 2.47 -14.13 5.07
N TYR A 84 2.54 -14.90 6.14
CA TYR A 84 1.78 -14.68 7.37
C TYR A 84 2.06 -13.32 8.03
N ARG A 85 3.34 -12.90 8.07
CA ARG A 85 3.75 -11.62 8.65
C ARG A 85 3.08 -10.43 7.95
N SER A 86 3.02 -10.47 6.62
CA SER A 86 2.42 -9.38 5.84
C SER A 86 0.93 -9.22 6.11
N ARG A 87 0.21 -10.32 6.29
CA ARG A 87 -1.24 -10.28 6.57
C ARG A 87 -1.54 -9.67 7.93
N ILE A 88 -0.78 -10.05 8.95
CA ILE A 88 -0.93 -9.47 10.29
C ILE A 88 -0.54 -7.99 10.25
N ALA A 89 0.58 -7.67 9.60
CA ALA A 89 1.04 -6.28 9.49
C ALA A 89 0.01 -5.39 8.78
N ALA A 90 -0.63 -5.88 7.72
CA ALA A 90 -1.66 -5.12 6.99
C ALA A 90 -2.89 -4.82 7.86
N ARG A 91 -3.35 -5.78 8.66
CA ARG A 91 -4.48 -5.57 9.59
C ARG A 91 -4.14 -4.55 10.66
N GLN A 92 -2.98 -4.68 11.28
CA GLN A 92 -2.54 -3.75 12.32
C GLN A 92 -2.23 -2.36 11.75
N MET A 93 -1.73 -2.28 10.51
CA MET A 93 -1.54 -1.01 9.83
C MET A 93 -2.86 -0.26 9.64
N ALA A 94 -3.92 -0.93 9.22
CA ALA A 94 -5.23 -0.31 9.07
C ALA A 94 -5.74 0.24 10.42
N GLU A 95 -5.61 -0.53 11.48
CA GLU A 95 -5.95 -0.09 12.85
C GLU A 95 -5.13 1.13 13.26
N TRP A 96 -3.82 1.12 12.96
CA TRP A 96 -2.93 2.23 13.30
C TRP A 96 -3.29 3.52 12.54
N ILE A 97 -3.57 3.45 11.25
CA ILE A 97 -4.00 4.61 10.45
C ILE A 97 -5.31 5.18 10.98
N PHE A 98 -6.30 4.33 11.25
CA PHE A 98 -7.59 4.77 11.78
C PHE A 98 -7.48 5.39 13.17
N ALA A 99 -6.54 4.92 13.99
CA ALA A 99 -6.34 5.44 15.35
C ALA A 99 -5.53 6.75 15.39
N ASN A 100 -4.65 6.98 14.42
CA ASN A 100 -3.66 8.07 14.47
C ASN A 100 -3.88 9.17 13.44
N THR A 101 -4.88 9.05 12.55
CA THR A 101 -5.16 10.02 11.49
C THR A 101 -6.65 10.30 11.37
N ALA A 102 -7.01 11.24 10.49
CA ALA A 102 -8.40 11.51 10.15
C ALA A 102 -9.02 10.48 9.18
N CYS A 103 -8.24 9.51 8.70
CA CYS A 103 -8.69 8.51 7.75
C CYS A 103 -9.80 7.64 8.35
N LEU A 104 -10.91 7.51 7.62
CA LEU A 104 -12.06 6.66 7.98
C LEU A 104 -12.27 5.53 6.97
N ARG A 105 -11.64 5.61 5.80
CA ARG A 105 -11.71 4.59 4.76
C ARG A 105 -10.38 4.49 4.03
N ILE A 106 -9.88 3.27 3.89
CA ILE A 106 -8.70 2.94 3.09
C ILE A 106 -9.15 2.22 1.83
N ILE A 107 -8.69 2.67 0.67
CA ILE A 107 -8.97 2.06 -0.62
C ILE A 107 -7.67 1.68 -1.33
N THR A 108 -7.75 0.72 -2.25
CA THR A 108 -6.64 0.32 -3.12
C THR A 108 -7.14 -0.12 -4.49
N ASP A 109 -6.28 0.02 -5.49
CA ASP A 109 -6.51 -0.47 -6.84
C ASP A 109 -5.55 -1.63 -7.10
N VAL A 110 -6.06 -2.78 -7.55
CA VAL A 110 -5.24 -3.97 -7.84
C VAL A 110 -5.39 -4.35 -9.30
N PRO A 111 -4.31 -4.35 -10.10
CA PRO A 111 -4.37 -4.84 -11.47
C PRO A 111 -4.91 -6.27 -11.52
N GLU A 112 -5.81 -6.55 -12.45
CA GLU A 112 -6.53 -7.83 -12.52
C GLU A 112 -5.63 -9.05 -12.66
N TYR A 113 -4.43 -8.91 -13.24
CA TYR A 113 -3.47 -10.01 -13.35
C TYR A 113 -2.76 -10.32 -12.02
N ASN A 114 -2.76 -9.40 -11.05
CA ASN A 114 -2.02 -9.56 -9.79
C ASN A 114 -2.89 -10.26 -8.73
N ARG A 115 -3.06 -11.57 -8.90
CA ARG A 115 -3.91 -12.38 -8.01
C ARG A 115 -3.39 -12.44 -6.58
N HIS A 116 -2.07 -12.38 -6.38
CA HIS A 116 -1.48 -12.36 -5.04
C HIS A 116 -1.83 -11.08 -4.28
N ALA A 117 -1.74 -9.91 -4.95
CA ALA A 117 -2.14 -8.64 -4.34
C ALA A 117 -3.64 -8.59 -4.05
N LEU A 118 -4.48 -9.16 -4.93
CA LEU A 118 -5.92 -9.23 -4.71
C LEU A 118 -6.24 -10.08 -3.47
N LYS A 119 -5.64 -11.26 -3.37
CA LYS A 119 -5.79 -12.14 -2.20
C LYS A 119 -5.29 -11.45 -0.93
N PHE A 120 -4.13 -10.82 -0.99
CA PHE A 120 -3.55 -10.08 0.14
C PHE A 120 -4.50 -8.99 0.66
N ALA A 121 -5.07 -8.18 -0.23
CA ALA A 121 -6.03 -7.14 0.14
C ALA A 121 -7.27 -7.73 0.82
N LYS A 122 -7.83 -8.82 0.29
CA LYS A 122 -8.96 -9.52 0.89
C LYS A 122 -8.63 -10.13 2.26
N ASP A 123 -7.45 -10.74 2.39
CA ASP A 123 -6.98 -11.31 3.67
C ASP A 123 -6.73 -10.20 4.71
N ALA A 124 -6.41 -8.99 4.28
CA ALA A 124 -6.28 -7.82 5.14
C ALA A 124 -7.63 -7.23 5.59
N GLY A 125 -8.75 -7.76 5.09
CA GLY A 125 -10.10 -7.35 5.46
C GLY A 125 -10.76 -6.40 4.46
N MET A 126 -10.15 -6.14 3.32
CA MET A 126 -10.74 -5.30 2.28
C MET A 126 -11.82 -6.05 1.49
N HIS A 127 -12.85 -5.32 1.07
CA HIS A 127 -13.94 -5.80 0.23
C HIS A 127 -13.90 -5.10 -1.12
N GLU A 128 -14.15 -5.87 -2.20
CA GLU A 128 -14.25 -5.32 -3.54
C GLU A 128 -15.53 -4.49 -3.66
N PHE A 129 -15.40 -3.26 -4.18
CA PHE A 129 -16.53 -2.35 -4.38
C PHE A 129 -16.68 -1.92 -5.84
N GLY A 130 -15.78 -2.30 -6.73
CA GLY A 130 -15.85 -1.94 -8.13
C GLY A 130 -14.72 -2.51 -8.97
N TYR A 131 -14.82 -2.22 -10.28
CA TYR A 131 -13.83 -2.60 -11.26
C TYR A 131 -13.65 -1.45 -12.24
N ASN A 132 -12.41 -1.04 -12.47
CA ASN A 132 -12.06 0.02 -13.41
C ASN A 132 -11.47 -0.61 -14.68
N ALA A 133 -12.27 -0.70 -15.72
CA ALA A 133 -11.86 -1.31 -16.99
C ALA A 133 -10.78 -0.48 -17.69
N ALA A 134 -9.84 -1.17 -18.37
CA ALA A 134 -8.85 -0.56 -19.27
C ALA A 134 -8.08 0.61 -18.61
N SER A 135 -7.61 0.42 -17.39
CA SER A 135 -7.04 1.47 -16.54
C SER A 135 -5.57 1.29 -16.18
N TYR A 136 -4.93 0.22 -16.64
CA TYR A 136 -3.56 -0.11 -16.29
C TYR A 136 -2.81 -0.78 -17.44
N MET A 137 -1.67 -0.21 -17.83
CA MET A 137 -0.86 -0.77 -18.94
C MET A 137 0.40 -1.41 -18.36
N LYS A 138 0.56 -2.72 -18.62
CA LYS A 138 1.74 -3.47 -18.16
C LYS A 138 2.25 -4.38 -19.28
N ASN A 139 3.52 -4.21 -19.64
CA ASN A 139 4.19 -4.98 -20.70
C ASN A 139 3.41 -4.91 -22.02
N GLY A 140 2.90 -3.74 -22.38
CA GLY A 140 2.14 -3.50 -23.61
C GLY A 140 0.71 -4.07 -23.59
N ILE A 141 0.25 -4.61 -22.47
CA ILE A 141 -1.09 -5.18 -22.30
C ILE A 141 -1.95 -4.26 -21.44
N LEU A 142 -3.15 -3.95 -21.93
CA LEU A 142 -4.11 -3.12 -21.23
C LEU A 142 -4.95 -3.99 -20.28
N HIS A 143 -4.91 -3.66 -18.99
CA HIS A 143 -5.61 -4.38 -17.93
C HIS A 143 -6.62 -3.48 -17.23
N GLY A 144 -7.63 -4.09 -16.62
CA GLY A 144 -8.45 -3.42 -15.62
C GLY A 144 -7.88 -3.58 -14.22
N GLN A 145 -8.49 -2.88 -13.28
CA GLN A 145 -8.12 -2.91 -11.86
C GLN A 145 -9.35 -3.20 -11.00
N HIS A 146 -9.19 -4.10 -10.03
CA HIS A 146 -10.17 -4.28 -8.96
C HIS A 146 -10.03 -3.16 -7.93
N LEU A 147 -11.15 -2.63 -7.47
CA LEU A 147 -11.21 -1.59 -6.46
C LEU A 147 -11.67 -2.21 -5.15
N LEU A 148 -10.85 -2.12 -4.12
CA LEU A 148 -11.13 -2.69 -2.80
C LEU A 148 -11.00 -1.62 -1.72
N GLY A 149 -11.71 -1.80 -0.62
CA GLY A 149 -11.66 -0.87 0.50
C GLY A 149 -12.06 -1.49 1.82
N ILE A 150 -11.66 -0.80 2.89
CA ILE A 150 -12.06 -1.09 4.26
C ILE A 150 -12.35 0.22 4.98
N SER A 151 -13.44 0.25 5.74
CA SER A 151 -13.82 1.41 6.56
C SER A 151 -13.49 1.15 8.02
N LYS A 152 -13.20 2.23 8.74
CA LYS A 152 -13.09 2.20 10.20
C LYS A 152 -14.42 1.70 10.77
N GLU A 153 -14.35 0.70 11.65
CA GLU A 153 -15.54 0.24 12.35
C GLU A 153 -16.07 1.37 13.24
N THR A 154 -17.28 1.82 12.93
CA THR A 154 -18.02 2.70 13.83
C THR A 154 -18.64 1.82 14.89
N GLN A 155 -18.25 1.99 16.16
CA GLN A 155 -19.01 1.43 17.25
C GLN A 155 -20.40 2.06 17.20
N CYS A 156 -21.39 1.25 16.89
CA CYS A 156 -22.79 1.66 17.08
C CYS A 156 -22.98 1.91 18.58
N GLN A 157 -23.21 3.19 18.93
CA GLN A 157 -23.69 3.57 20.25
C GLN A 157 -25.15 3.17 20.39
#